data_944c0fc849652375fc05b5d7e862e453
#
_entry.id   944c0fc849652375fc05b5d7e862e453
#
_cell.length_a   1.000
_cell.length_b   1.000
_cell.length_c   1.000
_cell.angle_alpha   90.00
_cell.angle_beta   90.00
_cell.angle_gamma   90.00
#
_symmetry.space_group_name_H-M   'P 1'
#
loop_
_entity.id
_entity.type
_entity.pdbx_description
1 polymer ?
#
loop_
_entity_poly.entity_id
_entity_poly.type
_entity_poly.pdbx_seq_one_letter_code
_entity_poly.pdbx_strand_id
1 'polypeptide(L)'
;MGALIRFVLGNFTLTFLVLGLLAAALSLARKPRPLAMATVVEELFAWFLLFSIGISFFYNFVFHVFFGDLAARYIGWAQSPFQAEVGTASLGFSVVGFLAFRGGFGMRTAAVVGPACFLLGAAAGHIYQMIAVHNFAPGNAGVIFYTDLGVPAIGFVLLRLQHRLASLGAT
;
A
#
# COMPACT_ATOMS: atom_id res chain seq x y z
N MET A 1 0.06 22.89 -13.39
CA MET A 1 -0.52 22.48 -12.11
C MET A 1 -1.47 21.28 -12.25
N GLY A 2 -2.47 21.29 -13.14
CA GLY A 2 -3.43 20.18 -13.27
C GLY A 2 -2.85 18.80 -13.66
N ALA A 3 -1.76 18.74 -14.44
CA ALA A 3 -1.12 17.47 -14.81
C ALA A 3 -0.44 16.78 -13.61
N LEU A 4 0.26 17.57 -12.78
CA LEU A 4 0.91 17.05 -11.56
C LEU A 4 -0.14 16.54 -10.57
N ILE A 5 -1.22 17.29 -10.35
CA ILE A 5 -2.30 16.86 -9.44
C ILE A 5 -2.92 15.54 -9.94
N ARG A 6 -3.22 15.43 -11.23
CA ARG A 6 -3.74 14.20 -11.82
C ARG A 6 -2.76 13.03 -11.67
N PHE A 7 -1.47 13.27 -11.85
CA PHE A 7 -0.44 12.24 -11.66
C PHE A 7 -0.40 11.76 -10.20
N VAL A 8 -0.34 12.68 -9.23
CA VAL A 8 -0.27 12.37 -7.79
C VAL A 8 -1.51 11.61 -7.33
N LEU A 9 -2.71 12.08 -7.70
CA LEU A 9 -3.97 11.44 -7.30
C LEU A 9 -4.22 10.13 -8.04
N GLY A 10 -3.88 10.04 -9.32
CA GLY A 10 -4.04 8.81 -10.11
C GLY A 10 -3.03 7.72 -9.73
N ASN A 11 -1.86 8.09 -9.21
CA ASN A 11 -0.83 7.15 -8.76
C ASN A 11 -0.69 7.18 -7.22
N PHE A 12 -1.82 7.21 -6.53
CA PHE A 12 -1.88 7.39 -5.07
C PHE A 12 -1.07 6.34 -4.29
N THR A 13 -1.00 5.10 -4.77
CA THR A 13 -0.22 4.04 -4.13
C THR A 13 1.27 4.36 -4.07
N LEU A 14 1.85 4.82 -5.20
CA LEU A 14 3.22 5.31 -5.25
C LEU A 14 3.39 6.59 -4.43
N THR A 15 2.43 7.50 -4.51
CA THR A 15 2.46 8.77 -3.76
C THR A 15 2.55 8.53 -2.26
N PHE A 16 1.69 7.66 -1.72
CA PHE A 16 1.71 7.35 -0.29
C PHE A 16 2.94 6.52 0.11
N LEU A 17 3.45 5.63 -0.76
CA LEU A 17 4.73 4.97 -0.51
C LEU A 17 5.87 5.98 -0.35
N VAL A 18 5.98 6.94 -1.26
CA VAL A 18 7.00 8.00 -1.19
C VAL A 18 6.83 8.86 0.05
N LEU A 19 5.60 9.28 0.38
CA LEU A 19 5.32 10.05 1.59
C LEU A 19 5.67 9.28 2.86
N GLY A 20 5.41 7.97 2.90
CA GLY A 20 5.81 7.11 4.01
C GLY A 20 7.33 7.03 4.18
N LEU A 21 8.07 6.89 3.07
CA LEU A 21 9.54 6.91 3.10
C LEU A 21 10.11 8.26 3.57
N LEU A 22 9.53 9.37 3.11
CA LEU A 22 9.92 10.70 3.57
C LEU A 22 9.64 10.90 5.05
N ALA A 23 8.49 10.45 5.54
CA ALA A 23 8.13 10.51 6.96
C ALA A 23 9.08 9.66 7.81
N ALA A 24 9.43 8.45 7.35
CA ALA A 24 10.42 7.60 8.00
C ALA A 24 11.80 8.27 8.05
N ALA A 25 12.26 8.83 6.93
CA ALA A 25 13.54 9.54 6.87
C ALA A 25 13.56 10.74 7.82
N LEU A 26 12.48 11.53 7.87
CA LEU A 26 12.36 12.67 8.78
C LEU A 26 12.32 12.23 10.25
N SER A 27 11.64 11.12 10.57
CA SER A 27 11.63 10.53 11.89
C SER A 27 13.04 10.09 12.32
N LEU A 28 13.75 9.37 11.43
CA LEU A 28 15.13 8.91 11.65
C LEU A 28 16.12 10.06 11.82
N ALA A 29 15.93 11.17 11.09
CA ALA A 29 16.78 12.35 11.22
C ALA A 29 16.73 13.00 12.61
N ARG A 30 15.63 12.78 13.34
CA ARG A 30 15.41 13.31 14.71
C ARG A 30 15.88 12.35 15.82
N LYS A 31 16.33 11.14 15.47
CA LYS A 31 16.81 10.15 16.45
C LYS A 31 18.28 10.38 16.82
N PRO A 32 18.69 10.05 18.07
CA PRO A 32 20.08 10.08 18.46
C PRO A 32 20.95 9.17 17.60
N ARG A 33 22.21 9.55 17.43
CA ARG A 33 23.21 8.76 16.69
C ARG A 33 24.15 8.04 17.66
N PRO A 34 24.69 6.86 17.28
CA PRO A 34 24.45 6.11 16.03
C PRO A 34 23.09 5.43 16.00
N LEU A 35 22.50 5.28 14.78
CA LEU A 35 21.23 4.58 14.60
C LEU A 35 21.42 3.07 14.66
N ALA A 36 20.76 2.39 15.57
CA ALA A 36 20.67 0.94 15.55
C ALA A 36 19.79 0.47 14.36
N MET A 37 20.16 -0.65 13.74
CA MET A 37 19.39 -1.22 12.61
C MET A 37 17.92 -1.49 13.00
N ALA A 38 17.68 -1.94 14.23
CA ALA A 38 16.33 -2.14 14.73
C ALA A 38 15.49 -0.85 14.70
N THR A 39 16.08 0.29 15.07
CA THR A 39 15.41 1.60 14.99
C THR A 39 15.12 1.99 13.54
N VAL A 40 16.03 1.72 12.61
CA VAL A 40 15.83 2.01 11.19
C VAL A 40 14.67 1.19 10.62
N VAL A 41 14.67 -0.12 10.88
CA VAL A 41 13.61 -1.02 10.40
C VAL A 41 12.27 -0.68 11.05
N GLU A 42 12.25 -0.36 12.35
CA GLU A 42 11.03 0.05 13.07
C GLU A 42 10.39 1.29 12.43
N GLU A 43 11.16 2.34 12.19
CA GLU A 43 10.63 3.57 11.59
C GLU A 43 10.18 3.35 10.14
N LEU A 44 10.98 2.66 9.32
CA LEU A 44 10.58 2.34 7.94
C LEU A 44 9.29 1.55 7.91
N PHE A 45 9.16 0.53 8.78
CA PHE A 45 7.99 -0.33 8.78
C PHE A 45 6.74 0.38 9.32
N ALA A 46 6.88 1.14 10.42
CA ALA A 46 5.75 1.89 10.97
C ALA A 46 5.18 2.87 9.93
N TRP A 47 6.02 3.73 9.34
CA TRP A 47 5.58 4.71 8.34
C TRP A 47 5.09 4.08 7.04
N PHE A 48 5.68 2.95 6.61
CA PHE A 48 5.14 2.15 5.51
C PHE A 48 3.72 1.67 5.80
N LEU A 49 3.46 1.08 6.98
CA LEU A 49 2.14 0.61 7.37
C LEU A 49 1.11 1.74 7.45
N LEU A 50 1.50 2.90 7.99
CA LEU A 50 0.61 4.05 8.05
C LEU A 50 0.24 4.56 6.67
N PHE A 51 1.22 4.80 5.80
CA PHE A 51 0.98 5.44 4.51
C PHE A 51 0.57 4.47 3.42
N SER A 52 1.31 3.37 3.22
CA SER A 52 1.07 2.46 2.10
C SER A 52 -0.09 1.49 2.37
N ILE A 53 -0.41 1.22 3.63
CA ILE A 53 -1.58 0.39 3.97
C ILE A 53 -2.70 1.28 4.51
N GLY A 54 -2.50 2.00 5.61
CA GLY A 54 -3.55 2.80 6.25
C GLY A 54 -4.16 3.85 5.32
N ILE A 55 -3.38 4.85 4.93
CA ILE A 55 -3.88 6.00 4.15
C ILE A 55 -4.18 5.60 2.70
N SER A 56 -3.34 4.77 2.08
CA SER A 56 -3.52 4.34 0.70
C SER A 56 -4.82 3.56 0.51
N PHE A 57 -5.11 2.59 1.39
CA PHE A 57 -6.36 1.84 1.33
C PHE A 57 -7.58 2.67 1.75
N PHE A 58 -7.41 3.68 2.63
CA PHE A 58 -8.47 4.64 2.90
C PHE A 58 -8.83 5.46 1.65
N TYR A 59 -7.81 5.92 0.93
CA TYR A 59 -8.02 6.60 -0.36
C TYR A 59 -8.73 5.68 -1.36
N ASN A 60 -8.30 4.42 -1.46
CA ASN A 60 -8.91 3.42 -2.33
C ASN A 60 -10.39 3.18 -1.97
N PHE A 61 -10.71 3.09 -0.68
CA PHE A 61 -12.10 3.02 -0.20
C PHE A 61 -12.93 4.21 -0.70
N VAL A 62 -12.46 5.43 -0.46
CA VAL A 62 -13.16 6.65 -0.89
C VAL A 62 -13.34 6.66 -2.41
N PHE A 63 -12.30 6.30 -3.15
CA PHE A 63 -12.32 6.32 -4.61
C PHE A 63 -13.31 5.31 -5.19
N HIS A 64 -13.32 4.08 -4.70
CA HIS A 64 -14.19 3.02 -5.21
C HIS A 64 -15.64 3.15 -4.75
N VAL A 65 -15.91 3.61 -3.51
CA VAL A 65 -17.27 3.74 -3.00
C VAL A 65 -17.97 5.00 -3.51
N PHE A 66 -17.28 6.15 -3.48
CA PHE A 66 -17.91 7.42 -3.78
C PHE A 66 -17.67 7.90 -5.22
N PHE A 67 -16.65 7.38 -5.89
CA PHE A 67 -16.26 7.74 -7.26
C PHE A 67 -16.11 6.51 -8.15
N GLY A 68 -16.94 5.47 -7.94
CA GLY A 68 -16.83 4.17 -8.61
C GLY A 68 -16.83 4.25 -10.15
N ASP A 69 -17.63 5.14 -10.75
CA ASP A 69 -17.62 5.37 -12.20
C ASP A 69 -16.29 5.94 -12.69
N LEU A 70 -15.68 6.81 -11.91
CA LEU A 70 -14.36 7.37 -12.22
C LEU A 70 -13.27 6.31 -12.07
N ALA A 71 -13.35 5.48 -11.02
CA ALA A 71 -12.44 4.37 -10.79
C ALA A 71 -12.51 3.36 -11.95
N ALA A 72 -13.71 2.92 -12.33
CA ALA A 72 -13.92 2.00 -13.43
C ALA A 72 -13.35 2.53 -14.76
N ARG A 73 -13.64 3.79 -15.10
CA ARG A 73 -13.07 4.44 -16.30
C ARG A 73 -11.55 4.55 -16.25
N TYR A 74 -10.97 4.86 -15.08
CA TYR A 74 -9.52 4.99 -14.93
C TYR A 74 -8.80 3.65 -15.11
N ILE A 75 -9.38 2.56 -14.58
CA ILE A 75 -8.87 1.20 -14.71
C ILE A 75 -9.17 0.62 -16.10
N GLY A 76 -10.19 1.14 -16.77
CA GLY A 76 -10.67 0.61 -18.07
C GLY A 76 -11.50 -0.65 -17.91
N TRP A 77 -12.17 -0.84 -16.77
CA TRP A 77 -13.06 -1.96 -16.48
C TRP A 77 -14.53 -1.51 -16.54
N ALA A 78 -15.44 -2.47 -16.73
CA ALA A 78 -16.86 -2.18 -16.65
C ALA A 78 -17.24 -1.79 -15.21
N GLN A 79 -18.12 -0.79 -15.08
CA GLN A 79 -18.71 -0.45 -13.78
C GLN A 79 -19.63 -1.58 -13.30
N SER A 80 -19.53 -1.90 -12.03
CA SER A 80 -20.35 -2.94 -11.41
C SER A 80 -20.50 -2.71 -9.89
N PRO A 81 -21.45 -3.36 -9.21
CA PRO A 81 -21.59 -3.30 -7.76
C PRO A 81 -20.33 -3.72 -6.99
N PHE A 82 -19.44 -4.52 -7.60
CA PHE A 82 -18.18 -4.92 -6.99
C PHE A 82 -17.25 -3.74 -6.68
N GLN A 83 -17.42 -2.57 -7.30
CA GLN A 83 -16.67 -1.37 -6.91
C GLN A 83 -16.87 -1.03 -5.42
N ALA A 84 -18.11 -1.08 -4.93
CA ALA A 84 -18.40 -0.82 -3.53
C ALA A 84 -17.85 -1.91 -2.60
N GLU A 85 -17.84 -3.17 -3.04
CA GLU A 85 -17.25 -4.28 -2.27
C GLU A 85 -15.74 -4.14 -2.16
N VAL A 86 -15.04 -3.84 -3.26
CA VAL A 86 -13.61 -3.53 -3.27
C VAL A 86 -13.28 -2.36 -2.35
N GLY A 87 -14.09 -1.29 -2.41
CA GLY A 87 -13.93 -0.14 -1.53
C GLY A 87 -14.11 -0.51 -0.07
N THR A 88 -15.17 -1.25 0.28
CA THR A 88 -15.43 -1.65 1.67
C THR A 88 -14.36 -2.59 2.22
N ALA A 89 -13.86 -3.53 1.42
CA ALA A 89 -12.70 -4.36 1.79
C ALA A 89 -11.46 -3.50 2.06
N SER A 90 -11.24 -2.48 1.22
CA SER A 90 -10.14 -1.52 1.40
C SER A 90 -10.25 -0.72 2.69
N LEU A 91 -11.46 -0.37 3.13
CA LEU A 91 -11.66 0.25 4.44
C LEU A 91 -11.18 -0.66 5.58
N GLY A 92 -11.48 -1.96 5.51
CA GLY A 92 -11.00 -2.95 6.48
C GLY A 92 -9.46 -3.00 6.54
N PHE A 93 -8.80 -3.05 5.39
CA PHE A 93 -7.33 -3.02 5.31
C PHE A 93 -6.75 -1.70 5.83
N SER A 94 -7.42 -0.58 5.55
CA SER A 94 -7.03 0.73 6.06
C SER A 94 -7.02 0.77 7.59
N VAL A 95 -8.10 0.30 8.23
CA VAL A 95 -8.20 0.23 9.70
C VAL A 95 -7.08 -0.61 10.28
N VAL A 96 -6.83 -1.79 9.71
CA VAL A 96 -5.73 -2.67 10.16
C VAL A 96 -4.37 -1.98 9.97
N GLY A 97 -4.16 -1.24 8.88
CA GLY A 97 -2.94 -0.46 8.64
C GLY A 97 -2.72 0.63 9.70
N PHE A 98 -3.76 1.38 10.07
CA PHE A 98 -3.69 2.38 11.14
C PHE A 98 -3.37 1.74 12.50
N LEU A 99 -4.00 0.63 12.84
CA LEU A 99 -3.72 -0.10 14.08
C LEU A 99 -2.29 -0.66 14.12
N ALA A 100 -1.78 -1.09 12.97
CA ALA A 100 -0.44 -1.68 12.85
C ALA A 100 0.69 -0.65 12.95
N PHE A 101 0.43 0.64 12.71
CA PHE A 101 1.45 1.72 12.78
C PHE A 101 2.26 1.66 14.08
N ARG A 102 1.60 1.47 15.22
CA ARG A 102 2.21 1.28 16.54
C ARG A 102 1.90 -0.09 17.16
N GLY A 103 1.35 -0.99 16.33
CA GLY A 103 0.97 -2.34 16.74
C GLY A 103 2.15 -3.28 16.92
N GLY A 104 1.93 -4.37 17.66
CA GLY A 104 2.89 -5.45 17.80
C GLY A 104 3.02 -6.30 16.53
N PHE A 105 3.97 -7.24 16.55
CA PHE A 105 4.33 -8.07 15.37
C PHE A 105 3.13 -8.81 14.75
N GLY A 106 2.22 -9.37 15.55
CA GLY A 106 1.03 -10.06 15.04
C GLY A 106 0.09 -9.14 14.24
N MET A 107 -0.16 -7.90 14.74
CA MET A 107 -0.96 -6.90 14.03
C MET A 107 -0.28 -6.47 12.73
N ARG A 108 1.04 -6.27 12.73
CA ARG A 108 1.83 -5.94 11.54
C ARG A 108 1.83 -7.07 10.52
N THR A 109 1.87 -8.33 10.99
CA THR A 109 1.73 -9.50 10.11
C THR A 109 0.38 -9.48 9.40
N ALA A 110 -0.71 -9.27 10.14
CA ALA A 110 -2.05 -9.17 9.54
C ALA A 110 -2.15 -8.01 8.54
N ALA A 111 -1.57 -6.83 8.87
CA ALA A 111 -1.54 -5.65 8.03
C ALA A 111 -0.69 -5.80 6.75
N VAL A 112 0.21 -6.77 6.69
CA VAL A 112 0.97 -7.11 5.48
C VAL A 112 0.27 -8.22 4.70
N VAL A 113 -0.08 -9.33 5.34
CA VAL A 113 -0.57 -10.53 4.66
C VAL A 113 -1.94 -10.31 4.01
N GLY A 114 -2.89 -9.72 4.74
CA GLY A 114 -4.24 -9.47 4.22
C GLY A 114 -4.24 -8.58 2.96
N PRO A 115 -3.68 -7.35 3.04
CA PRO A 115 -3.53 -6.49 1.87
C PRO A 115 -2.71 -7.12 0.75
N ALA A 116 -1.66 -7.91 1.06
CA ALA A 116 -0.87 -8.57 0.03
C ALA A 116 -1.70 -9.57 -0.79
N CYS A 117 -2.56 -10.38 -0.15
CA CYS A 117 -3.47 -11.26 -0.86
C CYS A 117 -4.38 -10.49 -1.82
N PHE A 118 -4.91 -9.35 -1.38
CA PHE A 118 -5.75 -8.49 -2.20
C PHE A 118 -4.97 -7.89 -3.39
N LEU A 119 -3.81 -7.27 -3.14
CA LEU A 119 -3.01 -6.61 -4.17
C LEU A 119 -2.47 -7.60 -5.21
N LEU A 120 -1.98 -8.77 -4.77
CA LEU A 120 -1.52 -9.81 -5.70
C LEU A 120 -2.67 -10.38 -6.53
N GLY A 121 -3.87 -10.51 -5.95
CA GLY A 121 -5.09 -10.86 -6.68
C GLY A 121 -5.46 -9.79 -7.71
N ALA A 122 -5.39 -8.51 -7.34
CA ALA A 122 -5.61 -7.39 -8.26
C ALA A 122 -4.58 -7.40 -9.40
N ALA A 123 -3.28 -7.59 -9.11
CA ALA A 123 -2.22 -7.70 -10.11
C ALA A 123 -2.48 -8.86 -11.11
N ALA A 124 -2.95 -10.02 -10.64
CA ALA A 124 -3.35 -11.12 -11.50
C ALA A 124 -4.53 -10.73 -12.41
N GLY A 125 -5.52 -10.01 -11.89
CA GLY A 125 -6.63 -9.45 -12.66
C GLY A 125 -6.16 -8.46 -13.72
N HIS A 126 -5.23 -7.57 -13.39
CA HIS A 126 -4.61 -6.63 -14.33
C HIS A 126 -3.88 -7.35 -15.46
N ILE A 127 -3.11 -8.40 -15.16
CA ILE A 127 -2.45 -9.25 -16.17
C ILE A 127 -3.47 -9.90 -17.08
N TYR A 128 -4.52 -10.50 -16.51
CA TYR A 128 -5.59 -11.10 -17.30
C TYR A 128 -6.22 -10.08 -18.28
N GLN A 129 -6.53 -8.87 -17.81
CA GLN A 129 -7.10 -7.81 -18.63
C GLN A 129 -6.15 -7.34 -19.74
N MET A 130 -4.84 -7.26 -19.47
CA MET A 130 -3.84 -6.94 -20.51
C MET A 130 -3.78 -8.01 -21.60
N ILE A 131 -3.85 -9.30 -21.22
CA ILE A 131 -3.71 -10.42 -22.17
C ILE A 131 -5.03 -10.68 -22.91
N ALA A 132 -6.15 -10.81 -22.20
CA ALA A 132 -7.42 -11.27 -22.77
C ALA A 132 -8.21 -10.14 -23.47
N VAL A 133 -8.08 -8.91 -23.02
CA VAL A 133 -8.91 -7.77 -23.49
C VAL A 133 -8.05 -6.62 -24.04
N HIS A 134 -6.73 -6.75 -24.02
CA HIS A 134 -5.77 -5.72 -24.45
C HIS A 134 -5.99 -4.38 -23.73
N ASN A 135 -6.34 -4.42 -22.44
CA ASN A 135 -6.54 -3.23 -21.63
C ASN A 135 -5.22 -2.70 -21.09
N PHE A 136 -4.72 -1.63 -21.68
CA PHE A 136 -3.52 -0.90 -21.24
C PHE A 136 -3.85 0.47 -20.65
N ALA A 137 -5.04 0.65 -20.08
CA ALA A 137 -5.43 1.87 -19.39
C ALA A 137 -4.44 2.20 -18.24
N PRO A 138 -4.24 3.49 -17.90
CA PRO A 138 -3.28 3.90 -16.87
C PRO A 138 -3.51 3.25 -15.51
N GLY A 139 -4.74 3.01 -15.12
CA GLY A 139 -5.08 2.31 -13.87
C GLY A 139 -4.97 0.79 -13.94
N ASN A 140 -4.81 0.19 -15.15
CA ASN A 140 -4.66 -1.26 -15.32
C ASN A 140 -3.21 -1.68 -15.54
N ALA A 141 -2.49 -1.01 -16.45
CA ALA A 141 -1.12 -1.38 -16.85
C ALA A 141 -0.07 -0.34 -16.39
N GLY A 142 -0.48 0.68 -15.67
CA GLY A 142 0.41 1.76 -15.21
C GLY A 142 1.00 1.51 -13.82
N VAL A 143 1.27 2.59 -13.09
CA VAL A 143 1.94 2.57 -11.79
C VAL A 143 1.21 1.72 -10.75
N ILE A 144 -0.13 1.70 -10.79
CA ILE A 144 -0.94 0.88 -9.85
C ILE A 144 -0.54 -0.58 -9.92
N PHE A 145 -0.47 -1.16 -11.14
CA PHE A 145 -0.04 -2.55 -11.33
C PHE A 145 1.34 -2.84 -10.70
N TYR A 146 2.32 -1.96 -10.89
CA TYR A 146 3.65 -2.18 -10.32
C TYR A 146 3.66 -2.04 -8.80
N THR A 147 2.83 -1.17 -8.24
CA THR A 147 2.71 -1.03 -6.79
C THR A 147 1.93 -2.17 -6.15
N ASP A 148 1.00 -2.81 -6.87
CA ASP A 148 0.32 -4.03 -6.41
C ASP A 148 1.29 -5.21 -6.21
N LEU A 149 2.41 -5.21 -6.89
CA LEU A 149 3.50 -6.16 -6.68
C LEU A 149 4.52 -5.64 -5.66
N GLY A 150 4.88 -4.37 -5.75
CA GLY A 150 5.95 -3.76 -4.96
C GLY A 150 5.59 -3.57 -3.49
N VAL A 151 4.37 -3.15 -3.17
CA VAL A 151 3.92 -2.95 -1.78
C VAL A 151 3.93 -4.26 -0.99
N PRO A 152 3.38 -5.39 -1.48
CA PRO A 152 3.55 -6.69 -0.82
C PRO A 152 5.01 -7.09 -0.63
N ALA A 153 5.84 -6.94 -1.65
CA ALA A 153 7.26 -7.31 -1.57
C ALA A 153 7.99 -6.51 -0.48
N ILE A 154 7.81 -5.19 -0.43
CA ILE A 154 8.37 -4.33 0.62
C ILE A 154 7.83 -4.73 1.99
N GLY A 155 6.53 -4.96 2.12
CA GLY A 155 5.89 -5.38 3.36
C GLY A 155 6.49 -6.67 3.93
N PHE A 156 6.65 -7.70 3.10
CA PHE A 156 7.27 -8.96 3.52
C PHE A 156 8.76 -8.83 3.88
N VAL A 157 9.51 -7.99 3.16
CA VAL A 157 10.91 -7.70 3.50
C VAL A 157 11.00 -7.03 4.88
N LEU A 158 10.20 -6.00 5.14
CA LEU A 158 10.20 -5.29 6.41
C LEU A 158 9.76 -6.19 7.56
N LEU A 159 8.73 -7.02 7.36
CA LEU A 159 8.27 -8.00 8.33
C LEU A 159 9.37 -9.01 8.69
N ARG A 160 10.07 -9.53 7.69
CA ARG A 160 11.21 -10.45 7.89
C ARG A 160 12.36 -9.79 8.64
N LEU A 161 12.70 -8.56 8.28
CA LEU A 161 13.78 -7.81 8.95
C LEU A 161 13.43 -7.55 10.42
N GLN A 162 12.20 -7.11 10.72
CA GLN A 162 11.75 -6.90 12.09
C GLN A 162 11.83 -8.19 12.92
N HIS A 163 11.34 -9.31 12.37
CA HIS A 163 11.40 -10.61 13.04
C HIS A 163 12.84 -11.05 13.37
N ARG A 164 13.75 -10.94 12.40
CA ARG A 164 15.15 -11.31 12.58
C ARG A 164 15.85 -10.45 13.64
N LEU A 165 15.62 -9.14 13.63
CA LEU A 165 16.24 -8.25 14.60
C LEU A 165 15.70 -8.46 16.03
N ALA A 166 14.42 -8.81 16.18
CA ALA A 166 13.86 -9.19 17.45
C ALA A 166 14.48 -10.48 18.01
N SER A 167 14.75 -11.48 17.18
CA SER A 167 15.39 -12.73 17.61
C SER A 167 16.86 -12.53 18.02
N LEU A 168 17.60 -11.62 17.36
CA LEU A 168 19.00 -11.32 17.73
C LEU A 168 19.12 -10.50 19.02
N GLY A 169 18.12 -9.73 19.40
CA GLY A 169 18.10 -8.97 20.65
C GLY A 169 17.60 -9.76 21.86
N ALA A 170 17.10 -10.99 21.65
CA ALA A 170 16.64 -11.90 22.68
C ALA A 170 17.71 -12.92 23.17
N THR A 171 18.88 -12.95 22.51
CA THR A 171 20.08 -13.75 22.89
C THR A 171 21.09 -12.87 23.58
#